data_fa36594b05b8e834103e04d945e34cb0
#
_entry.id   fa36594b05b8e834103e04d945e34cb0
#
_cell.length_a   1.000
_cell.length_b   1.000
_cell.length_c   1.000
_cell.angle_alpha   90.00
_cell.angle_beta   90.00
_cell.angle_gamma   90.00
#
_symmetry.space_group_name_H-M   'P 1'
#
loop_
_entity.id
_entity.type
_entity.pdbx_description
1 polymer ?
#
loop_
_entity_poly.entity_id
_entity_poly.type
_entity_poly.pdbx_seq_one_letter_code
_entity_poly.pdbx_strand_id
1 'polypeptide(L)'
;MKRLAILGTIVAAGLAAAGLSAQGLPGIGATEQVSPNVYKIFGAGGNTTFFIRSDGVVLVDTKLANNGAAILAKVREVTDKPVTMIINTHSHPDHLGSNTEIDTARGGVQVVAQANTARRMAAMPTNNKVTQSFDDRLTLGSAADRIELYWFGPAHTDGDAFIVFPQEKVLLMGDAMAWDMGLLVDPMSGGSMVATPVTIGKLVETVTGIDKVVEGHGDVNTWAGLLRYLAYTRKVVEVARRGNAEGLNHEQAYDRYFVTDPAMAPYTSDQIKPGLEYGGTPRTRSHNNIYVAMAELRGEQVPLIMGAPPRPGEPLPAPRGPGGGGGNPPGERGASNR
;
A
#
# COMPACT_ATOMS: atom_id res chain seq x y z
N MET A 1 -1.00 -82.20 -18.14
CA MET A 1 -0.16 -81.45 -17.21
C MET A 1 -0.09 -80.01 -17.77
N LYS A 2 -0.94 -79.15 -17.32
CA LYS A 2 -1.06 -77.79 -17.82
C LYS A 2 -0.27 -76.86 -16.91
N ARG A 3 0.74 -76.22 -17.45
CA ARG A 3 1.51 -75.19 -16.74
C ARG A 3 0.74 -73.88 -16.85
N LEU A 4 0.27 -73.36 -15.70
CA LEU A 4 -0.32 -72.05 -15.56
C LEU A 4 0.84 -71.00 -15.50
N ALA A 5 0.88 -70.15 -16.50
CA ALA A 5 1.73 -68.97 -16.46
C ALA A 5 0.96 -67.84 -15.77
N ILE A 6 1.45 -67.42 -14.61
CA ILE A 6 0.91 -66.23 -13.90
C ILE A 6 1.63 -65.02 -14.50
N LEU A 7 0.91 -64.25 -15.31
CA LEU A 7 1.34 -62.91 -15.73
C LEU A 7 1.17 -61.95 -14.53
N GLY A 8 2.28 -61.57 -13.96
CA GLY A 8 2.28 -60.50 -12.99
C GLY A 8 2.09 -59.15 -13.70
N THR A 9 0.95 -58.55 -13.50
CA THR A 9 0.66 -57.20 -13.95
C THR A 9 1.37 -56.24 -12.98
N ILE A 10 2.48 -55.68 -13.40
CA ILE A 10 3.11 -54.55 -12.71
C ILE A 10 2.21 -53.35 -12.97
N VAL A 11 1.40 -52.99 -11.97
CA VAL A 11 0.73 -51.70 -11.94
C VAL A 11 1.81 -50.65 -11.65
N ALA A 12 2.34 -50.07 -12.71
CA ALA A 12 3.08 -48.81 -12.59
C ALA A 12 2.10 -47.74 -12.12
N ALA A 13 2.06 -47.55 -10.79
CA ALA A 13 1.48 -46.35 -10.22
C ALA A 13 2.34 -45.17 -10.72
N GLY A 14 1.96 -44.67 -11.90
CA GLY A 14 2.43 -43.38 -12.35
C GLY A 14 2.03 -42.38 -11.27
N LEU A 15 2.99 -41.95 -10.46
CA LEU A 15 2.94 -40.69 -9.79
C LEU A 15 2.73 -39.62 -10.89
N ALA A 16 1.47 -39.35 -11.20
CA ALA A 16 1.09 -38.07 -11.71
C ALA A 16 1.50 -37.09 -10.58
N ALA A 17 2.76 -36.64 -10.65
CA ALA A 17 3.08 -35.32 -10.15
C ALA A 17 2.09 -34.43 -10.90
N ALA A 18 0.92 -34.22 -10.29
CA ALA A 18 0.11 -33.06 -10.58
C ALA A 18 1.11 -31.92 -10.40
N GLY A 19 1.67 -31.49 -11.52
CA GLY A 19 2.19 -30.15 -11.61
C GLY A 19 1.04 -29.30 -11.15
N LEU A 20 1.04 -28.93 -9.88
CA LEU A 20 0.54 -27.67 -9.46
C LEU A 20 1.37 -26.69 -10.31
N SER A 21 0.95 -26.54 -11.58
CA SER A 21 1.19 -25.32 -12.30
C SER A 21 0.83 -24.29 -11.25
N ALA A 22 1.80 -23.52 -10.82
CA ALA A 22 1.57 -22.29 -10.13
C ALA A 22 0.68 -21.46 -11.08
N GLN A 23 -0.61 -21.74 -11.09
CA GLN A 23 -1.62 -20.79 -11.46
C GLN A 23 -1.34 -19.70 -10.46
N GLY A 24 -0.58 -18.69 -10.94
CA GLY A 24 -0.08 -17.60 -10.11
C GLY A 24 -1.25 -17.15 -9.28
N LEU A 25 -1.10 -17.12 -7.97
CA LEU A 25 -2.14 -16.66 -7.09
C LEU A 25 -2.72 -15.41 -7.75
N PRO A 26 -4.05 -15.33 -7.95
CA PRO A 26 -4.62 -14.27 -8.76
C PRO A 26 -4.10 -12.94 -8.24
N GLY A 27 -3.33 -12.22 -9.06
CA GLY A 27 -2.85 -10.90 -8.75
C GLY A 27 -1.37 -10.70 -8.46
N ILE A 28 -0.53 -11.72 -8.19
CA ILE A 28 0.94 -11.50 -8.12
C ILE A 28 1.52 -11.41 -9.54
N GLY A 29 2.13 -10.26 -9.83
CA GLY A 29 2.75 -9.97 -11.12
C GLY A 29 4.22 -10.35 -11.21
N ALA A 30 4.88 -9.84 -12.25
CA ALA A 30 6.30 -10.00 -12.46
C ALA A 30 7.13 -9.27 -11.39
N THR A 31 8.37 -9.72 -11.22
CA THR A 31 9.39 -8.99 -10.46
C THR A 31 10.05 -7.96 -11.38
N GLU A 32 10.12 -6.72 -10.94
CA GLU A 32 10.79 -5.61 -11.62
C GLU A 32 12.05 -5.21 -10.86
N GLN A 33 13.18 -5.07 -11.55
CA GLN A 33 14.41 -4.56 -10.94
C GLN A 33 14.35 -3.03 -10.87
N VAL A 34 14.40 -2.48 -9.65
CA VAL A 34 14.38 -1.03 -9.38
C VAL A 34 15.79 -0.45 -9.40
N SER A 35 16.75 -1.15 -8.78
CA SER A 35 18.17 -0.82 -8.74
C SER A 35 18.99 -2.13 -8.62
N PRO A 36 20.33 -2.11 -8.59
CA PRO A 36 21.13 -3.32 -8.59
C PRO A 36 20.72 -4.37 -7.55
N ASN A 37 20.31 -3.98 -6.35
CA ASN A 37 19.94 -4.89 -5.28
C ASN A 37 18.48 -4.70 -4.79
N VAL A 38 17.68 -3.85 -5.43
CA VAL A 38 16.28 -3.59 -5.05
C VAL A 38 15.35 -4.01 -6.17
N TYR A 39 14.32 -4.75 -5.79
CA TYR A 39 13.32 -5.30 -6.69
C TYR A 39 11.93 -5.05 -6.16
N LYS A 40 10.95 -4.89 -7.04
CA LYS A 40 9.54 -4.71 -6.75
C LYS A 40 8.72 -5.87 -7.30
N ILE A 41 7.80 -6.40 -6.51
CA ILE A 41 6.78 -7.39 -6.91
C ILE A 41 5.44 -6.69 -6.95
N PHE A 42 4.79 -6.70 -8.11
CA PHE A 42 3.53 -6.05 -8.36
C PHE A 42 2.31 -6.95 -8.03
N GLY A 43 1.13 -6.35 -7.82
CA GLY A 43 -0.15 -7.06 -7.71
C GLY A 43 -0.47 -7.67 -6.35
N ALA A 44 -1.63 -8.25 -6.20
CA ALA A 44 -2.19 -8.86 -4.97
C ALA A 44 -2.19 -7.94 -3.73
N GLY A 45 -2.55 -6.68 -3.90
CA GLY A 45 -2.49 -5.62 -2.90
C GLY A 45 -1.36 -4.64 -3.17
N GLY A 46 -0.79 -4.08 -2.14
CA GLY A 46 0.33 -3.15 -2.25
C GLY A 46 1.58 -3.77 -2.89
N ASN A 47 2.46 -2.94 -3.38
CA ASN A 47 3.77 -3.38 -3.86
C ASN A 47 4.56 -4.02 -2.71
N THR A 48 5.17 -5.18 -2.96
CA THR A 48 6.24 -5.69 -2.11
C THR A 48 7.56 -5.29 -2.73
N THR A 49 8.39 -4.58 -1.99
CA THR A 49 9.77 -4.31 -2.43
C THR A 49 10.71 -5.18 -1.64
N PHE A 50 11.76 -5.73 -2.27
CA PHE A 50 12.78 -6.43 -1.54
C PHE A 50 14.19 -5.92 -1.86
N PHE A 51 14.99 -5.84 -0.81
CA PHE A 51 16.37 -5.41 -0.84
C PHE A 51 17.30 -6.56 -0.48
N ILE A 52 18.23 -6.89 -1.38
CA ILE A 52 19.22 -7.96 -1.21
C ILE A 52 20.44 -7.36 -0.50
N ARG A 53 20.65 -7.75 0.75
CA ARG A 53 21.77 -7.36 1.59
C ARG A 53 22.85 -8.45 1.61
N SER A 54 23.98 -8.16 2.26
CA SER A 54 25.05 -9.16 2.46
C SER A 54 24.58 -10.36 3.28
N ASP A 55 23.72 -10.14 4.29
CA ASP A 55 23.26 -11.11 5.30
C ASP A 55 21.86 -11.72 5.03
N GLY A 56 21.20 -11.33 3.96
CA GLY A 56 19.85 -11.81 3.65
C GLY A 56 19.04 -10.84 2.83
N VAL A 57 17.74 -11.05 2.83
CA VAL A 57 16.76 -10.24 2.10
C VAL A 57 15.85 -9.54 3.10
N VAL A 58 15.65 -8.24 2.91
CA VAL A 58 14.64 -7.44 3.60
C VAL A 58 13.44 -7.26 2.68
N LEU A 59 12.25 -7.60 3.13
CA LEU A 59 10.99 -7.28 2.46
C LEU A 59 10.45 -5.96 3.03
N VAL A 60 9.91 -5.12 2.16
CA VAL A 60 9.06 -4.00 2.55
C VAL A 60 7.66 -4.30 2.02
N ASP A 61 6.73 -4.47 2.96
CA ASP A 61 5.35 -4.92 2.78
C ASP A 61 5.21 -6.33 2.20
N THR A 62 4.05 -6.97 2.46
CA THR A 62 3.83 -8.39 2.17
C THR A 62 2.46 -8.69 1.56
N LYS A 63 1.85 -7.69 0.95
CA LYS A 63 0.58 -7.85 0.21
C LYS A 63 -0.61 -8.29 1.09
N LEU A 64 -1.73 -8.65 0.45
CA LEU A 64 -2.85 -9.32 1.09
C LEU A 64 -2.43 -10.70 1.65
N ALA A 65 -3.21 -11.23 2.57
CA ALA A 65 -3.03 -12.59 3.10
C ALA A 65 -3.03 -13.65 1.99
N ASN A 66 -2.43 -14.81 2.26
CA ASN A 66 -2.29 -15.96 1.38
C ASN A 66 -1.36 -15.72 0.17
N ASN A 67 -0.46 -14.75 0.26
CA ASN A 67 0.54 -14.46 -0.77
C ASN A 67 1.98 -14.74 -0.33
N GLY A 68 2.21 -15.17 0.91
CA GLY A 68 3.55 -15.35 1.48
C GLY A 68 4.42 -16.33 0.69
N ALA A 69 3.87 -17.48 0.32
CA ALA A 69 4.58 -18.48 -0.48
C ALA A 69 4.96 -17.94 -1.87
N ALA A 70 4.06 -17.19 -2.50
CA ALA A 70 4.31 -16.62 -3.82
C ALA A 70 5.34 -15.47 -3.76
N ILE A 71 5.33 -14.63 -2.72
CA ILE A 71 6.36 -13.63 -2.48
C ILE A 71 7.72 -14.29 -2.33
N LEU A 72 7.83 -15.34 -1.49
CA LEU A 72 9.08 -16.07 -1.30
C LEU A 72 9.57 -16.74 -2.59
N ALA A 73 8.66 -17.25 -3.43
CA ALA A 73 9.01 -17.78 -4.74
C ALA A 73 9.59 -16.70 -5.66
N LYS A 74 8.99 -15.50 -5.69
CA LYS A 74 9.49 -14.34 -6.46
C LYS A 74 10.87 -13.87 -5.99
N VAL A 75 11.14 -13.88 -4.70
CA VAL A 75 12.47 -13.59 -4.17
C VAL A 75 13.50 -14.63 -4.66
N ARG A 76 13.11 -15.92 -4.66
CA ARG A 76 13.98 -17.01 -5.11
C ARG A 76 14.30 -17.00 -6.62
N GLU A 77 13.45 -16.39 -7.44
CA GLU A 77 13.76 -16.17 -8.87
C GLU A 77 15.01 -15.27 -9.04
N VAL A 78 15.36 -14.49 -8.02
CA VAL A 78 16.44 -13.49 -8.08
C VAL A 78 17.64 -13.87 -7.20
N THR A 79 17.41 -14.47 -6.02
CA THR A 79 18.48 -14.77 -5.06
C THR A 79 18.14 -15.97 -4.18
N ASP A 80 19.17 -16.75 -3.81
CA ASP A 80 19.04 -17.86 -2.85
C ASP A 80 19.14 -17.40 -1.39
N LYS A 81 19.44 -16.10 -1.13
CA LYS A 81 19.56 -15.58 0.22
C LYS A 81 18.22 -15.65 0.96
N PRO A 82 18.23 -15.98 2.25
CA PRO A 82 17.01 -16.07 3.04
C PRO A 82 16.40 -14.69 3.29
N VAL A 83 15.06 -14.61 3.34
CA VAL A 83 14.37 -13.47 3.93
C VAL A 83 14.62 -13.50 5.45
N THR A 84 15.12 -12.39 5.99
CA THR A 84 15.50 -12.23 7.39
C THR A 84 14.72 -11.12 8.11
N MET A 85 14.10 -10.22 7.34
CA MET A 85 13.39 -9.07 7.88
C MET A 85 12.19 -8.69 7.02
N ILE A 86 11.14 -8.21 7.67
CA ILE A 86 10.01 -7.50 7.06
C ILE A 86 9.95 -6.10 7.66
N ILE A 87 9.76 -5.08 6.84
CA ILE A 87 9.45 -3.72 7.25
C ILE A 87 8.05 -3.40 6.72
N ASN A 88 7.12 -2.99 7.57
CA ASN A 88 5.80 -2.54 7.10
C ASN A 88 5.75 -1.02 7.03
N THR A 89 5.28 -0.52 5.89
CA THR A 89 5.10 0.92 5.67
C THR A 89 3.98 1.47 6.52
N HIS A 90 2.86 0.75 6.61
CA HIS A 90 1.69 1.10 7.41
C HIS A 90 0.83 -0.13 7.73
N SER A 91 -0.33 0.06 8.35
CA SER A 91 -1.11 -1.03 8.96
C SER A 91 -2.23 -1.61 8.09
N HIS A 92 -2.33 -1.28 6.81
CA HIS A 92 -3.40 -1.84 5.98
C HIS A 92 -3.15 -3.30 5.61
N PRO A 93 -4.23 -4.12 5.51
CA PRO A 93 -4.12 -5.56 5.28
C PRO A 93 -3.41 -5.95 3.99
N ASP A 94 -3.49 -5.13 2.96
CA ASP A 94 -2.83 -5.37 1.67
C ASP A 94 -1.34 -5.00 1.65
N HIS A 95 -0.78 -4.58 2.79
CA HIS A 95 0.64 -4.32 3.01
C HIS A 95 1.27 -5.26 4.03
N LEU A 96 0.48 -5.89 4.90
CA LEU A 96 1.00 -6.75 5.97
C LEU A 96 0.34 -8.14 6.03
N GLY A 97 -0.59 -8.42 5.14
CA GLY A 97 -1.45 -9.59 5.22
C GLY A 97 -0.70 -10.93 5.21
N SER A 98 0.43 -11.02 4.54
CA SER A 98 1.24 -12.25 4.49
C SER A 98 2.44 -12.27 5.46
N ASN A 99 2.55 -11.33 6.40
CA ASN A 99 3.64 -11.31 7.39
C ASN A 99 3.76 -12.65 8.13
N THR A 100 2.65 -13.16 8.69
CA THR A 100 2.63 -14.39 9.49
C THR A 100 3.01 -15.62 8.67
N GLU A 101 2.60 -15.68 7.40
CA GLU A 101 2.95 -16.80 6.52
C GLU A 101 4.46 -16.83 6.25
N ILE A 102 5.06 -15.66 5.97
CA ILE A 102 6.49 -15.53 5.73
C ILE A 102 7.29 -15.82 7.00
N ASP A 103 6.87 -15.29 8.16
CA ASP A 103 7.49 -15.56 9.46
C ASP A 103 7.50 -17.05 9.76
N THR A 104 6.36 -17.73 9.61
CA THR A 104 6.23 -19.15 9.81
C THR A 104 7.10 -19.95 8.85
N ALA A 105 7.08 -19.64 7.56
CA ALA A 105 7.84 -20.33 6.53
C ALA A 105 9.37 -20.17 6.71
N ARG A 106 9.80 -19.09 7.35
CA ARG A 106 11.22 -18.79 7.60
C ARG A 106 11.72 -19.23 8.98
N GLY A 107 10.80 -19.61 9.89
CA GLY A 107 11.16 -19.99 11.27
C GLY A 107 11.52 -18.79 12.15
N GLY A 108 10.96 -17.65 11.85
CA GLY A 108 11.17 -16.38 12.52
C GLY A 108 11.89 -15.35 11.64
N VAL A 109 11.28 -14.18 11.47
CA VAL A 109 11.87 -13.01 10.82
C VAL A 109 11.73 -11.80 11.74
N GLN A 110 12.64 -10.85 11.61
CA GLN A 110 12.49 -9.56 12.29
C GLN A 110 11.37 -8.78 11.58
N VAL A 111 10.38 -8.30 12.33
CA VAL A 111 9.31 -7.44 11.80
C VAL A 111 9.46 -6.04 12.40
N VAL A 112 9.65 -5.05 11.53
CA VAL A 112 9.90 -3.66 11.90
C VAL A 112 8.74 -2.79 11.42
N ALA A 113 8.25 -1.90 12.28
CA ALA A 113 7.21 -0.93 11.94
C ALA A 113 7.32 0.34 12.77
N GLN A 114 6.74 1.44 12.28
CA GLN A 114 6.58 2.65 13.06
C GLN A 114 5.64 2.39 14.27
N ALA A 115 5.81 3.09 15.38
CA ALA A 115 5.12 2.83 16.64
C ALA A 115 3.58 2.83 16.53
N ASN A 116 3.00 3.74 15.74
CA ASN A 116 1.54 3.76 15.51
C ASN A 116 1.09 2.55 14.70
N THR A 117 1.83 2.20 13.65
CA THR A 117 1.60 0.97 12.86
C THR A 117 1.72 -0.27 13.74
N ALA A 118 2.76 -0.36 14.56
CA ALA A 118 2.97 -1.47 15.50
C ALA A 118 1.79 -1.63 16.49
N ARG A 119 1.28 -0.51 17.04
CA ARG A 119 0.12 -0.52 17.94
C ARG A 119 -1.14 -1.01 17.22
N ARG A 120 -1.38 -0.62 15.97
CA ARG A 120 -2.52 -1.09 15.17
C ARG A 120 -2.38 -2.57 14.84
N MET A 121 -1.20 -3.02 14.44
CA MET A 121 -0.92 -4.44 14.16
C MET A 121 -1.15 -5.32 15.40
N ALA A 122 -0.78 -4.85 16.61
CA ALA A 122 -1.02 -5.56 17.85
C ALA A 122 -2.52 -5.72 18.20
N ALA A 123 -3.37 -4.83 17.71
CA ALA A 123 -4.83 -4.90 17.89
C ALA A 123 -5.55 -5.79 16.86
N MET A 124 -4.84 -6.28 15.83
CA MET A 124 -5.41 -7.14 14.79
C MET A 124 -5.56 -8.59 15.30
N PRO A 125 -6.61 -9.31 14.83
CA PRO A 125 -6.80 -10.72 15.20
C PRO A 125 -5.74 -11.67 14.63
N THR A 126 -4.96 -11.23 13.67
CA THR A 126 -3.85 -11.95 13.07
C THR A 126 -2.59 -11.79 13.95
N ASN A 127 -1.77 -12.83 14.05
CA ASN A 127 -0.53 -12.79 14.86
C ASN A 127 0.59 -12.01 14.11
N ASN A 128 0.31 -10.79 13.68
CA ASN A 128 1.28 -9.88 13.05
C ASN A 128 2.18 -9.26 14.12
N LYS A 129 3.14 -10.03 14.61
CA LYS A 129 4.01 -9.62 15.71
C LYS A 129 5.12 -8.70 15.21
N VAL A 130 5.07 -7.43 15.61
CA VAL A 130 6.20 -6.51 15.45
C VAL A 130 7.27 -6.83 16.48
N THR A 131 8.50 -7.05 16.04
CA THR A 131 9.65 -7.38 16.91
C THR A 131 10.47 -6.14 17.25
N GLN A 132 10.41 -5.10 16.43
CA GLN A 132 11.06 -3.81 16.67
C GLN A 132 10.18 -2.68 16.14
N SER A 133 9.86 -1.71 16.98
CA SER A 133 9.21 -0.47 16.57
C SER A 133 10.17 0.72 16.68
N PHE A 134 9.82 1.81 16.02
CA PHE A 134 10.53 3.09 16.13
C PHE A 134 9.53 4.25 16.16
N ASP A 135 9.93 5.36 16.76
CA ASP A 135 9.10 6.57 16.82
C ASP A 135 9.32 7.43 15.58
N ASP A 136 10.41 8.18 15.51
CA ASP A 136 10.65 9.15 14.43
C ASP A 136 11.67 8.67 13.41
N ARG A 137 12.70 7.94 13.85
CA ARG A 137 13.78 7.46 12.98
C ARG A 137 14.40 6.16 13.49
N LEU A 138 14.80 5.31 12.54
CA LEU A 138 15.59 4.11 12.82
C LEU A 138 16.59 3.91 11.67
N THR A 139 17.81 3.52 12.02
CA THR A 139 18.82 3.09 11.03
C THR A 139 19.16 1.63 11.28
N LEU A 140 19.07 0.81 10.25
CA LEU A 140 19.39 -0.60 10.26
C LEU A 140 20.56 -0.88 9.33
N GLY A 141 21.43 -1.79 9.72
CA GLY A 141 22.62 -2.12 8.94
C GLY A 141 23.63 -0.97 8.81
N SER A 142 24.60 -1.14 7.94
CA SER A 142 25.68 -0.17 7.70
C SER A 142 26.24 -0.29 6.28
N ALA A 143 27.00 0.67 5.84
CA ALA A 143 27.63 0.72 4.53
C ALA A 143 26.62 0.41 3.39
N ALA A 144 26.87 -0.59 2.55
CA ALA A 144 26.00 -0.96 1.43
C ALA A 144 24.64 -1.52 1.87
N ASP A 145 24.55 -2.09 3.07
CA ASP A 145 23.35 -2.70 3.63
C ASP A 145 22.50 -1.73 4.48
N ARG A 146 22.85 -0.44 4.49
CA ARG A 146 22.16 0.56 5.30
C ARG A 146 20.74 0.81 4.81
N ILE A 147 19.80 0.82 5.77
CA ILE A 147 18.40 1.19 5.59
C ILE A 147 18.09 2.31 6.58
N GLU A 148 17.45 3.35 6.12
CA GLU A 148 16.97 4.44 6.98
C GLU A 148 15.46 4.49 6.93
N LEU A 149 14.84 4.50 8.11
CA LEU A 149 13.39 4.59 8.27
C LEU A 149 13.08 5.93 8.94
N TYR A 150 12.05 6.59 8.44
CA TYR A 150 11.61 7.89 8.93
C TYR A 150 10.10 7.91 9.12
N TRP A 151 9.68 8.65 10.13
CA TRP A 151 8.31 9.10 10.30
C TRP A 151 8.32 10.63 10.50
N PHE A 152 7.57 11.36 9.71
CA PHE A 152 7.54 12.83 9.73
C PHE A 152 6.18 13.38 10.14
N GLY A 153 5.22 12.51 10.39
CA GLY A 153 3.83 12.83 10.73
C GLY A 153 2.83 12.00 9.93
N PRO A 154 1.53 12.20 10.19
CA PRO A 154 0.46 11.54 9.45
C PRO A 154 0.42 11.96 7.97
N ALA A 155 -0.01 11.01 7.10
CA ALA A 155 -0.36 11.26 5.72
C ALA A 155 -1.54 10.35 5.32
N HIS A 156 -1.28 9.17 4.72
CA HIS A 156 -2.29 8.17 4.42
C HIS A 156 -2.88 7.55 5.71
N THR A 157 -2.01 7.24 6.68
CA THR A 157 -2.34 6.83 8.05
C THR A 157 -1.55 7.67 9.06
N ASP A 158 -1.69 7.39 10.37
CA ASP A 158 -0.85 8.02 11.40
C ASP A 158 0.52 7.34 11.58
N GLY A 159 0.76 6.21 10.91
CA GLY A 159 1.95 5.39 11.08
C GLY A 159 2.77 5.17 9.82
N ASP A 160 2.62 6.00 8.79
CA ASP A 160 3.31 5.85 7.51
C ASP A 160 4.83 5.97 7.68
N ALA A 161 5.54 4.89 7.43
CA ALA A 161 7.00 4.86 7.44
C ALA A 161 7.54 5.09 6.02
N PHE A 162 8.51 6.00 5.91
CA PHE A 162 9.28 6.22 4.70
C PHE A 162 10.60 5.46 4.81
N ILE A 163 10.89 4.58 3.85
CA ILE A 163 12.05 3.71 3.89
C ILE A 163 13.03 4.12 2.78
N VAL A 164 14.27 4.35 3.16
CA VAL A 164 15.35 4.77 2.24
C VAL A 164 16.41 3.69 2.19
N PHE A 165 16.82 3.33 0.99
CA PHE A 165 18.01 2.55 0.69
C PHE A 165 19.07 3.51 0.10
N PRO A 166 19.92 4.15 0.92
CA PRO A 166 20.72 5.28 0.46
C PRO A 166 21.71 4.93 -0.64
N GLN A 167 22.34 3.73 -0.57
CA GLN A 167 23.31 3.30 -1.56
C GLN A 167 22.68 2.92 -2.90
N GLU A 168 21.41 2.50 -2.85
CA GLU A 168 20.60 2.18 -4.02
C GLU A 168 19.85 3.42 -4.57
N LYS A 169 19.88 4.54 -3.83
CA LYS A 169 19.17 5.80 -4.14
C LYS A 169 17.68 5.61 -4.33
N VAL A 170 17.08 4.73 -3.52
CA VAL A 170 15.67 4.34 -3.58
C VAL A 170 14.97 4.80 -2.31
N LEU A 171 13.81 5.44 -2.49
CA LEU A 171 12.85 5.80 -1.44
C LEU A 171 11.55 5.02 -1.65
N LEU A 172 11.00 4.45 -0.58
CA LEU A 172 9.70 3.80 -0.56
C LEU A 172 8.73 4.65 0.24
N MET A 173 7.57 4.93 -0.35
CA MET A 173 6.57 5.87 0.19
C MET A 173 5.39 5.17 0.88
N GLY A 174 5.22 3.85 0.70
CA GLY A 174 3.94 3.23 1.03
C GLY A 174 2.79 3.96 0.34
N ASP A 175 1.61 3.94 0.94
CA ASP A 175 0.42 4.58 0.37
C ASP A 175 0.35 6.09 0.61
N ALA A 176 1.36 6.68 1.28
CA ALA A 176 1.51 8.13 1.27
C ALA A 176 1.72 8.68 -0.16
N MET A 177 2.07 7.80 -1.13
CA MET A 177 2.04 8.05 -2.56
C MET A 177 1.70 6.74 -3.29
N ALA A 178 0.64 6.72 -4.12
CA ALA A 178 0.18 5.53 -4.80
C ALA A 178 -0.46 5.83 -6.16
N TRP A 179 -0.12 5.04 -7.18
CA TRP A 179 -0.61 5.08 -8.58
C TRP A 179 -0.35 6.40 -9.33
N ASP A 180 0.59 7.22 -8.89
CA ASP A 180 0.78 8.60 -9.42
C ASP A 180 -0.54 9.41 -9.43
N MET A 181 -1.38 9.18 -8.43
CA MET A 181 -2.71 9.75 -8.27
C MET A 181 -2.82 10.54 -6.97
N GLY A 182 -3.95 11.21 -6.77
CA GLY A 182 -4.27 11.84 -5.50
C GLY A 182 -4.21 10.86 -4.31
N LEU A 183 -3.81 11.36 -3.14
CA LEU A 183 -3.70 10.58 -1.90
C LEU A 183 -5.01 9.85 -1.59
N LEU A 184 -4.89 8.64 -1.08
CA LEU A 184 -5.98 7.94 -0.41
C LEU A 184 -5.80 8.12 1.10
N VAL A 185 -6.41 9.16 1.67
CA VAL A 185 -6.35 9.38 3.13
C VAL A 185 -7.28 8.42 3.85
N ASP A 186 -6.79 7.76 4.90
CA ASP A 186 -7.62 6.98 5.82
C ASP A 186 -7.72 7.66 7.21
N PRO A 187 -8.71 8.53 7.43
CA PRO A 187 -8.90 9.19 8.73
C PRO A 187 -9.18 8.21 9.87
N MET A 188 -9.73 7.03 9.58
CA MET A 188 -10.00 5.99 10.59
C MET A 188 -8.70 5.34 11.10
N SER A 189 -7.66 5.34 10.27
CA SER A 189 -6.30 4.97 10.66
C SER A 189 -5.44 6.19 11.01
N GLY A 190 -6.05 7.33 11.36
CA GLY A 190 -5.37 8.53 11.80
C GLY A 190 -4.65 9.29 10.67
N GLY A 191 -4.96 8.99 9.43
CA GLY A 191 -4.49 9.75 8.27
C GLY A 191 -5.02 11.19 8.28
N SER A 192 -4.27 12.12 7.69
CA SER A 192 -4.62 13.54 7.65
C SER A 192 -4.20 14.17 6.33
N MET A 193 -5.18 14.69 5.61
CA MET A 193 -4.90 15.45 4.39
C MET A 193 -4.22 16.78 4.70
N VAL A 194 -4.58 17.42 5.82
CA VAL A 194 -4.01 18.71 6.23
C VAL A 194 -2.54 18.56 6.66
N ALA A 195 -2.19 17.45 7.31
CA ALA A 195 -0.82 17.17 7.73
C ALA A 195 0.08 16.69 6.57
N THR A 196 -0.48 16.03 5.57
CA THR A 196 0.27 15.41 4.46
C THR A 196 1.31 16.33 3.80
N PRO A 197 0.99 17.58 3.39
CA PRO A 197 1.99 18.43 2.75
C PRO A 197 3.15 18.84 3.70
N VAL A 198 2.91 18.84 5.00
CA VAL A 198 3.95 19.09 6.02
C VAL A 198 4.83 17.84 6.16
N THR A 199 4.22 16.67 6.26
CA THR A 199 4.88 15.36 6.35
C THR A 199 5.80 15.12 5.16
N ILE A 200 5.27 15.25 3.93
CA ILE A 200 6.05 15.08 2.70
C ILE A 200 7.07 16.22 2.52
N GLY A 201 6.76 17.43 2.97
CA GLY A 201 7.69 18.55 2.97
C GLY A 201 8.94 18.26 3.79
N LYS A 202 8.79 17.77 5.03
CA LYS A 202 9.90 17.35 5.90
C LYS A 202 10.70 16.20 5.29
N LEU A 203 10.02 15.23 4.65
CA LEU A 203 10.70 14.14 3.93
C LEU A 203 11.63 14.70 2.85
N VAL A 204 11.13 15.60 1.99
CA VAL A 204 11.89 16.19 0.88
C VAL A 204 13.05 17.06 1.39
N GLU A 205 12.90 17.73 2.53
CA GLU A 205 13.96 18.52 3.16
C GLU A 205 15.03 17.65 3.81
N THR A 206 14.69 16.45 4.27
CA THR A 206 15.59 15.57 5.03
C THR A 206 16.30 14.57 4.14
N VAL A 207 15.59 13.97 3.19
CA VAL A 207 16.10 12.90 2.33
C VAL A 207 16.60 13.49 1.02
N THR A 208 17.83 13.14 0.65
CA THR A 208 18.49 13.64 -0.57
C THR A 208 19.16 12.52 -1.35
N GLY A 209 19.50 12.77 -2.61
CA GLY A 209 20.24 11.81 -3.45
C GLY A 209 19.42 10.62 -3.90
N ILE A 210 18.11 10.77 -4.04
CA ILE A 210 17.18 9.72 -4.48
C ILE A 210 16.93 9.83 -5.98
N ASP A 211 17.09 8.71 -6.68
CA ASP A 211 16.79 8.60 -8.12
C ASP A 211 15.41 7.95 -8.38
N LYS A 212 15.01 6.98 -7.53
CA LYS A 212 13.78 6.19 -7.67
C LYS A 212 12.89 6.33 -6.44
N VAL A 213 11.60 6.50 -6.69
CA VAL A 213 10.56 6.54 -5.66
C VAL A 213 9.59 5.40 -5.92
N VAL A 214 9.53 4.43 -5.00
CA VAL A 214 8.60 3.31 -5.07
C VAL A 214 7.36 3.67 -4.28
N GLU A 215 6.24 3.72 -4.99
CA GLU A 215 4.93 3.98 -4.41
C GLU A 215 4.36 2.72 -3.74
N GLY A 216 3.38 2.88 -2.86
CA GLY A 216 2.69 1.74 -2.24
C GLY A 216 1.95 0.88 -3.26
N HIS A 217 1.42 1.49 -4.30
CA HIS A 217 0.81 0.84 -5.45
C HIS A 217 1.26 1.51 -6.75
N GLY A 218 1.25 0.77 -7.85
CA GLY A 218 1.59 1.31 -9.17
C GLY A 218 3.06 1.15 -9.55
N ASP A 219 3.51 2.03 -10.42
CA ASP A 219 4.83 1.95 -11.03
C ASP A 219 5.91 2.60 -10.14
N VAL A 220 7.16 2.51 -10.57
CA VAL A 220 8.27 3.25 -9.95
C VAL A 220 8.25 4.68 -10.48
N ASN A 221 8.25 5.63 -9.57
CA ASN A 221 8.27 7.06 -9.86
C ASN A 221 9.67 7.65 -9.68
N THR A 222 9.79 8.95 -9.85
CA THR A 222 11.04 9.72 -9.73
C THR A 222 10.94 10.76 -8.61
N TRP A 223 12.07 11.31 -8.21
CA TRP A 223 12.10 12.45 -7.29
C TRP A 223 11.30 13.66 -7.81
N ALA A 224 11.37 13.93 -9.12
CA ALA A 224 10.56 14.99 -9.72
C ALA A 224 9.05 14.69 -9.64
N GLY A 225 8.65 13.41 -9.74
CA GLY A 225 7.27 12.98 -9.50
C GLY A 225 6.82 13.24 -8.07
N LEU A 226 7.68 12.94 -7.08
CA LEU A 226 7.41 13.25 -5.67
C LEU A 226 7.25 14.76 -5.42
N LEU A 227 8.07 15.60 -6.05
CA LEU A 227 7.94 17.06 -5.94
C LEU A 227 6.62 17.58 -6.54
N ARG A 228 6.18 17.03 -7.67
CA ARG A 228 4.85 17.34 -8.25
C ARG A 228 3.74 16.89 -7.29
N TYR A 229 3.89 15.71 -6.71
CA TYR A 229 2.94 15.20 -5.74
C TYR A 229 2.85 16.06 -4.47
N LEU A 230 3.98 16.54 -3.95
CA LEU A 230 4.01 17.52 -2.85
C LEU A 230 3.26 18.81 -3.22
N ALA A 231 3.45 19.32 -4.45
CA ALA A 231 2.71 20.49 -4.93
C ALA A 231 1.21 20.24 -4.99
N TYR A 232 0.80 19.05 -5.44
CA TYR A 232 -0.58 18.59 -5.40
C TYR A 232 -1.17 18.60 -3.98
N THR A 233 -0.48 18.01 -3.00
CA THR A 233 -0.98 17.95 -1.61
C THR A 233 -1.12 19.35 -1.01
N ARG A 234 -0.19 20.25 -1.30
CA ARG A 234 -0.27 21.67 -0.90
C ARG A 234 -1.48 22.37 -1.53
N LYS A 235 -1.72 22.10 -2.81
CA LYS A 235 -2.87 22.68 -3.53
C LYS A 235 -4.21 22.23 -2.95
N VAL A 236 -4.35 20.96 -2.61
CA VAL A 236 -5.57 20.44 -1.96
C VAL A 236 -5.87 21.21 -0.67
N VAL A 237 -4.86 21.39 0.19
CA VAL A 237 -5.03 22.12 1.46
C VAL A 237 -5.31 23.61 1.23
N GLU A 238 -4.67 24.24 0.24
CA GLU A 238 -4.97 25.63 -0.17
C GLU A 238 -6.44 25.76 -0.58
N VAL A 239 -6.92 24.91 -1.47
CA VAL A 239 -8.32 24.90 -1.96
C VAL A 239 -9.29 24.69 -0.81
N ALA A 240 -8.99 23.76 0.10
CA ALA A 240 -9.82 23.50 1.29
C ALA A 240 -9.92 24.74 2.20
N ARG A 241 -8.81 25.43 2.46
CA ARG A 241 -8.78 26.66 3.26
C ARG A 241 -9.62 27.76 2.62
N ARG A 242 -9.44 27.98 1.32
CA ARG A 242 -10.21 28.98 0.58
C ARG A 242 -11.69 28.64 0.54
N GLY A 243 -12.03 27.38 0.25
CA GLY A 243 -13.42 26.91 0.25
C GLY A 243 -14.12 27.16 1.58
N ASN A 244 -13.47 26.82 2.71
CA ASN A 244 -14.02 27.10 4.04
C ASN A 244 -14.17 28.60 4.30
N ALA A 245 -13.20 29.43 3.94
CA ALA A 245 -13.24 30.86 4.15
C ALA A 245 -14.36 31.55 3.34
N GLU A 246 -14.72 31.02 2.19
CA GLU A 246 -15.74 31.53 1.29
C GLU A 246 -17.12 30.86 1.49
N GLY A 247 -17.25 29.90 2.42
CA GLY A 247 -18.48 29.15 2.66
C GLY A 247 -18.88 28.21 1.52
N LEU A 248 -17.92 27.80 0.68
CA LEU A 248 -18.17 26.87 -0.42
C LEU A 248 -18.24 25.42 0.10
N ASN A 249 -18.98 24.58 -0.61
CA ASN A 249 -18.83 23.14 -0.43
C ASN A 249 -17.60 22.62 -1.22
N HIS A 250 -17.23 21.35 -1.01
CA HIS A 250 -16.02 20.79 -1.61
C HIS A 250 -16.08 20.72 -3.14
N GLU A 251 -17.27 20.51 -3.73
CA GLU A 251 -17.46 20.49 -5.19
C GLU A 251 -17.22 21.89 -5.78
N GLN A 252 -17.83 22.90 -5.19
CA GLN A 252 -17.64 24.30 -5.60
C GLN A 252 -16.17 24.74 -5.45
N ALA A 253 -15.51 24.34 -4.36
CA ALA A 253 -14.10 24.65 -4.14
C ALA A 253 -13.20 23.93 -5.16
N TYR A 254 -13.47 22.65 -5.47
CA TYR A 254 -12.77 21.88 -6.49
C TYR A 254 -12.91 22.54 -7.87
N ASP A 255 -14.14 22.80 -8.33
CA ASP A 255 -14.39 23.38 -9.64
C ASP A 255 -13.75 24.77 -9.80
N ARG A 256 -13.82 25.57 -8.73
CA ARG A 256 -13.35 26.95 -8.77
C ARG A 256 -11.84 27.12 -8.67
N TYR A 257 -11.16 26.27 -7.88
CA TYR A 257 -9.77 26.50 -7.50
C TYR A 257 -8.81 25.35 -7.81
N PHE A 258 -9.33 24.15 -8.04
CA PHE A 258 -8.49 22.98 -8.34
C PHE A 258 -8.43 22.70 -9.85
N VAL A 259 -9.59 22.53 -10.49
CA VAL A 259 -9.69 22.22 -11.93
C VAL A 259 -9.14 23.35 -12.79
N THR A 260 -9.27 24.58 -12.35
CA THR A 260 -8.79 25.76 -13.08
C THR A 260 -7.27 25.96 -13.02
N ASP A 261 -6.58 25.20 -12.20
CA ASP A 261 -5.12 25.23 -12.10
C ASP A 261 -4.49 24.19 -13.05
N PRO A 262 -3.78 24.61 -14.12
CA PRO A 262 -3.20 23.69 -15.11
C PRO A 262 -2.21 22.70 -14.49
N ALA A 263 -1.54 23.06 -13.38
CA ALA A 263 -0.60 22.17 -12.72
C ALA A 263 -1.30 20.96 -12.04
N MET A 264 -2.62 21.05 -11.84
CA MET A 264 -3.42 19.99 -11.22
C MET A 264 -4.06 19.05 -12.27
N ALA A 265 -3.87 19.29 -13.57
CA ALA A 265 -4.42 18.44 -14.62
C ALA A 265 -4.14 16.93 -14.45
N PRO A 266 -2.95 16.48 -14.00
CA PRO A 266 -2.71 15.05 -13.73
C PRO A 266 -3.58 14.43 -12.64
N TYR A 267 -4.20 15.23 -11.80
CA TYR A 267 -4.99 14.80 -10.63
C TYR A 267 -6.50 15.05 -10.81
N THR A 268 -6.94 15.28 -12.05
CA THR A 268 -8.35 15.45 -12.40
C THR A 268 -9.00 14.13 -12.84
N SER A 269 -10.31 14.11 -13.06
CA SER A 269 -11.13 12.90 -13.29
C SER A 269 -10.61 11.93 -14.36
N ASP A 270 -9.92 12.41 -15.35
CA ASP A 270 -9.46 11.59 -16.49
C ASP A 270 -8.33 10.63 -16.11
N GLN A 271 -7.78 10.75 -14.89
CA GLN A 271 -6.70 9.94 -14.37
C GLN A 271 -7.17 8.71 -13.54
N ILE A 272 -8.48 8.51 -13.36
CA ILE A 272 -8.98 7.32 -12.67
C ILE A 272 -8.78 6.10 -13.56
N LYS A 273 -7.88 5.19 -13.15
CA LYS A 273 -7.72 3.91 -13.86
C LYS A 273 -9.04 3.12 -13.80
N PRO A 274 -9.50 2.51 -14.91
CA PRO A 274 -10.69 1.67 -14.92
C PRO A 274 -10.62 0.58 -13.83
N GLY A 275 -11.70 0.39 -13.08
CA GLY A 275 -11.77 -0.56 -11.98
C GLY A 275 -11.49 0.02 -10.59
N LEU A 276 -11.12 1.29 -10.49
CA LEU A 276 -11.03 2.04 -9.22
C LEU A 276 -12.19 3.04 -9.07
N GLU A 277 -13.35 2.68 -9.59
CA GLU A 277 -14.55 3.49 -9.52
C GLU A 277 -15.11 3.45 -8.09
N TYR A 278 -15.11 4.60 -7.43
CA TYR A 278 -15.71 4.76 -6.11
C TYR A 278 -17.19 5.10 -6.27
N GLY A 279 -18.07 4.19 -5.88
CA GLY A 279 -19.48 4.46 -5.63
C GLY A 279 -20.31 4.94 -6.83
N GLY A 280 -19.99 4.55 -8.07
CA GLY A 280 -20.86 4.75 -9.24
C GLY A 280 -20.96 6.18 -9.76
N THR A 281 -20.22 7.13 -9.23
CA THR A 281 -20.08 8.49 -9.78
C THR A 281 -18.61 8.80 -9.99
N PRO A 282 -18.18 9.35 -11.14
CA PRO A 282 -16.78 9.67 -11.42
C PRO A 282 -16.36 10.89 -10.58
N ARG A 283 -16.07 10.65 -9.31
CA ARG A 283 -15.45 11.64 -8.42
C ARG A 283 -13.99 11.28 -8.24
N THR A 284 -13.12 12.24 -8.45
CA THR A 284 -11.69 12.05 -8.30
C THR A 284 -11.30 11.90 -6.83
N ARG A 285 -10.15 11.29 -6.56
CA ARG A 285 -9.52 11.34 -5.23
C ARG A 285 -9.32 12.77 -4.74
N SER A 286 -9.07 13.71 -5.66
CA SER A 286 -8.89 15.12 -5.34
C SER A 286 -10.15 15.77 -4.76
N HIS A 287 -11.36 15.43 -5.26
CA HIS A 287 -12.61 15.85 -4.61
C HIS A 287 -12.68 15.34 -3.17
N ASN A 288 -12.40 14.05 -2.98
CA ASN A 288 -12.41 13.44 -1.65
C ASN A 288 -11.39 14.09 -0.72
N ASN A 289 -10.19 14.36 -1.23
CA ASN A 289 -9.13 14.97 -0.45
C ASN A 289 -9.46 16.42 -0.05
N ILE A 290 -10.10 17.19 -0.93
CA ILE A 290 -10.58 18.53 -0.59
C ILE A 290 -11.68 18.44 0.46
N TYR A 291 -12.65 17.51 0.33
CA TYR A 291 -13.66 17.28 1.34
C TYR A 291 -13.05 16.95 2.71
N VAL A 292 -12.13 15.96 2.76
CA VAL A 292 -11.44 15.56 3.99
C VAL A 292 -10.70 16.75 4.60
N ALA A 293 -9.91 17.48 3.80
CA ALA A 293 -9.17 18.64 4.29
C ALA A 293 -10.09 19.77 4.80
N MET A 294 -11.22 20.03 4.14
CA MET A 294 -12.18 21.02 4.60
C MET A 294 -12.80 20.63 5.95
N ALA A 295 -13.16 19.36 6.10
CA ALA A 295 -13.72 18.84 7.35
C ALA A 295 -12.70 18.87 8.49
N GLU A 296 -11.46 18.41 8.24
CA GLU A 296 -10.37 18.49 9.22
C GLU A 296 -10.12 19.93 9.70
N LEU A 297 -10.09 20.89 8.76
CA LEU A 297 -9.89 22.31 9.09
C LEU A 297 -11.03 22.91 9.93
N ARG A 298 -12.23 22.31 9.91
CA ARG A 298 -13.36 22.66 10.77
C ARG A 298 -13.40 21.90 12.08
N GLY A 299 -12.46 20.95 12.29
CA GLY A 299 -12.45 20.07 13.47
C GLY A 299 -13.52 18.98 13.43
N GLU A 300 -14.06 18.68 12.25
CA GLU A 300 -15.06 17.64 12.06
C GLU A 300 -14.40 16.26 11.93
N GLN A 301 -15.04 15.23 12.49
CA GLN A 301 -14.61 13.85 12.24
C GLN A 301 -15.07 13.40 10.86
N VAL A 302 -14.16 12.88 10.07
CA VAL A 302 -14.45 12.33 8.74
C VAL A 302 -14.46 10.81 8.84
N PRO A 303 -15.63 10.16 8.78
CA PRO A 303 -15.72 8.70 8.92
C PRO A 303 -15.41 7.94 7.61
N LEU A 304 -14.69 8.56 6.66
CA LEU A 304 -14.50 8.00 5.33
C LEU A 304 -13.24 7.18 5.25
N ILE A 305 -13.46 5.91 5.02
CA ILE A 305 -12.48 5.00 4.42
C ILE A 305 -12.98 4.76 3.01
N MET A 306 -12.20 5.07 1.99
CA MET A 306 -12.46 4.64 0.61
C MET A 306 -13.93 4.77 0.15
N GLY A 307 -14.33 5.94 -0.24
CA GLY A 307 -15.64 6.22 -0.80
C GLY A 307 -15.73 7.64 -1.34
N ALA A 308 -16.66 7.87 -2.27
CA ALA A 308 -16.97 9.24 -2.65
C ALA A 308 -17.47 10.02 -1.42
N PRO A 309 -17.10 11.30 -1.26
CA PRO A 309 -17.67 12.12 -0.21
C PRO A 309 -19.20 12.16 -0.38
N PRO A 310 -19.96 12.27 0.71
CA PRO A 310 -21.41 12.41 0.62
C PRO A 310 -21.75 13.65 -0.20
N ARG A 311 -22.85 13.59 -0.93
CA ARG A 311 -23.35 14.76 -1.64
C ARG A 311 -23.79 15.80 -0.61
N PRO A 312 -23.74 17.08 -0.94
CA PRO A 312 -24.29 18.12 -0.06
C PRO A 312 -25.72 17.77 0.38
N GLY A 313 -25.94 17.62 1.70
CA GLY A 313 -27.22 17.21 2.27
C GLY A 313 -27.44 15.70 2.47
N GLU A 314 -26.54 14.84 1.99
CA GLU A 314 -26.56 13.41 2.35
C GLU A 314 -26.01 13.18 3.76
N PRO A 315 -26.63 12.30 4.57
CA PRO A 315 -26.09 11.94 5.88
C PRO A 315 -24.75 11.20 5.71
N LEU A 316 -23.82 11.46 6.62
CA LEU A 316 -22.55 10.73 6.66
C LEU A 316 -22.81 9.22 6.85
N PRO A 317 -22.10 8.35 6.13
CA PRO A 317 -22.18 6.91 6.39
C PRO A 317 -21.77 6.60 7.84
N ALA A 318 -22.48 5.69 8.48
CA ALA A 318 -22.16 5.29 9.85
C ALA A 318 -20.72 4.74 9.93
N PRO A 319 -19.98 5.02 11.02
CA PRO A 319 -18.64 4.50 11.22
C PRO A 319 -18.67 2.97 11.13
N ARG A 320 -17.80 2.38 10.33
CA ARG A 320 -17.60 0.92 10.35
C ARG A 320 -16.92 0.56 11.67
N GLY A 321 -17.49 -0.39 12.39
CA GLY A 321 -16.90 -0.89 13.63
C GLY A 321 -15.48 -1.44 13.38
N PRO A 322 -14.62 -1.51 14.42
CA PRO A 322 -13.28 -2.03 14.31
C PRO A 322 -13.35 -3.51 13.84
N GLY A 323 -12.84 -3.80 12.65
CA GLY A 323 -12.78 -5.15 12.08
C GLY A 323 -13.36 -5.34 10.67
N GLY A 324 -13.87 -4.30 10.02
CA GLY A 324 -14.43 -4.41 8.67
C GLY A 324 -13.36 -4.35 7.57
N GLY A 325 -12.56 -5.40 7.41
CA GLY A 325 -11.73 -5.61 6.22
C GLY A 325 -12.62 -5.72 4.97
N GLY A 326 -12.20 -5.11 3.86
CA GLY A 326 -12.94 -5.02 2.61
C GLY A 326 -13.42 -6.36 2.07
N GLY A 327 -14.67 -6.71 2.39
CA GLY A 327 -15.42 -7.71 1.67
C GLY A 327 -16.09 -7.05 0.48
N ASN A 328 -15.97 -7.66 -0.69
CA ASN A 328 -16.77 -7.30 -1.85
C ASN A 328 -18.25 -7.21 -1.48
N PRO A 329 -19.02 -6.28 -2.04
CA PRO A 329 -20.47 -6.26 -1.84
C PRO A 329 -21.06 -7.62 -2.28
N PRO A 330 -22.04 -8.16 -1.55
CA PRO A 330 -22.67 -9.42 -1.92
C PRO A 330 -23.34 -9.27 -3.29
N GLY A 331 -22.91 -10.09 -4.25
CA GLY A 331 -23.52 -10.17 -5.56
C GLY A 331 -25.01 -10.43 -5.45
N GLU A 332 -25.79 -9.71 -6.21
CA GLU A 332 -27.23 -9.91 -6.41
C GLU A 332 -27.49 -11.37 -6.76
N ARG A 333 -28.20 -12.06 -5.88
CA ARG A 333 -28.77 -13.37 -6.21
C ARG A 333 -29.94 -13.16 -7.14
N GLY A 334 -29.77 -13.59 -8.37
CA GLY A 334 -30.80 -13.58 -9.37
C GLY A 334 -32.09 -14.22 -8.85
N ALA A 335 -33.17 -13.49 -8.96
CA ALA A 335 -34.52 -14.01 -8.79
C ALA A 335 -34.79 -15.01 -9.90
N SER A 336 -34.94 -16.29 -9.57
CA SER A 336 -35.49 -17.30 -10.45
C SER A 336 -37.00 -17.15 -10.47
N ASN A 337 -37.53 -16.83 -11.62
CA ASN A 337 -38.95 -16.89 -11.93
C ASN A 337 -39.47 -18.32 -11.79
N ARG A 338 -40.61 -18.41 -11.15
CA ARG A 338 -41.68 -19.37 -11.51
C ARG A 338 -42.83 -18.62 -12.17
#